data_06fe10402fcb8cbbecc4ccfa22549178
#
_entry.id   06fe10402fcb8cbbecc4ccfa22549178
#
_cell.length_a   1.000
_cell.length_b   1.000
_cell.length_c   1.000
_cell.angle_alpha   90.00
_cell.angle_beta   90.00
_cell.angle_gamma   90.00
#
_symmetry.space_group_name_H-M   'P 1'
#
loop_
_entity.id
_entity.type
_entity.pdbx_description
1 polymer ?
#
loop_
_entity_poly.entity_id
_entity_poly.type
_entity_poly.pdbx_seq_one_letter_code
_entity_poly.pdbx_strand_id
1 'polypeptide(L)'
;MSTASRLAKLAEGLDSNGVLSAEKGGTGTTSGVGDSLPSQATNSGKFLTTNGTTTSWGTVTTTPANGSITAAMLADSAVTPAKIAATTSYLPVASGTTAQRPSAPAVGSMRLNTETNYLEIYNSGNWVQLQYAGAMITASYTGATLTTDGNFRVLTYTSSGTFTPSIAPLGTTVEYLVIAGGGAGGGGWACGGGGAGGYLTGSFAPTASTAYTITIGSGGTGGTWNGSAATNGSDTTVTGTGFTTLTAVGGGRGGSNDPTVAPNIGGSGGGGSGNSATGAAATFGQGFAGGNGSSTYAAGGGGGGSSGIGTAASTTGGGNGGAGTASTISGTTVTRAGGGGGGAHSGSYPTGGTGGTGGGANGGNYGTQTVAATINTGSGGGGGSGRSGIDGATGSNGGSGVVILRYRFQ
;
A
#
# COMPACT_ATOMS: atom_id res chain seq x y z
N MET A 1 -27.38 -71.69 69.22
CA MET A 1 -28.19 -72.39 68.23
C MET A 1 -27.23 -73.31 67.43
N SER A 2 -27.52 -74.59 67.36
CA SER A 2 -26.71 -75.50 66.58
C SER A 2 -26.83 -75.27 65.07
N THR A 3 -25.83 -75.70 64.30
CA THR A 3 -25.82 -75.56 62.82
C THR A 3 -27.09 -76.23 62.23
N ALA A 4 -27.63 -77.28 62.83
CA ALA A 4 -28.84 -77.97 62.43
C ALA A 4 -30.12 -77.00 62.62
N SER A 5 -30.10 -76.26 63.70
CA SER A 5 -31.20 -75.30 63.95
C SER A 5 -31.17 -74.05 62.99
N ARG A 6 -30.00 -73.71 62.48
CA ARG A 6 -29.87 -72.66 61.45
C ARG A 6 -30.25 -73.15 60.06
N LEU A 7 -29.95 -74.42 59.73
CA LEU A 7 -30.36 -75.04 58.48
C LEU A 7 -31.91 -75.26 58.46
N ALA A 8 -32.52 -75.70 59.58
CA ALA A 8 -33.95 -75.85 59.64
C ALA A 8 -34.69 -74.51 59.43
N LYS A 9 -34.22 -73.43 60.05
CA LYS A 9 -34.80 -72.10 59.84
C LYS A 9 -34.59 -71.55 58.39
N LEU A 10 -33.53 -71.94 57.74
CA LEU A 10 -33.31 -71.62 56.32
C LEU A 10 -34.27 -72.40 55.42
N ALA A 11 -34.52 -73.70 55.76
CA ALA A 11 -35.45 -74.51 55.02
C ALA A 11 -36.92 -74.06 55.20
N GLU A 12 -37.32 -73.50 56.36
CA GLU A 12 -38.65 -72.89 56.59
C GLU A 12 -38.92 -71.66 55.75
N GLY A 13 -37.95 -71.11 55.13
CA GLY A 13 -38.07 -69.92 54.27
C GLY A 13 -38.09 -70.23 52.77
N LEU A 14 -37.91 -71.48 52.39
CA LEU A 14 -37.94 -71.91 50.99
C LEU A 14 -39.39 -72.37 50.65
N ASP A 15 -39.82 -72.01 49.44
CA ASP A 15 -41.05 -72.49 48.85
C ASP A 15 -40.92 -73.97 48.41
N SER A 16 -41.96 -74.56 47.84
CA SER A 16 -41.98 -75.91 47.33
C SER A 16 -41.01 -76.21 46.23
N ASN A 17 -40.44 -75.20 45.65
CA ASN A 17 -39.44 -75.24 44.57
C ASN A 17 -37.99 -74.92 45.06
N GLY A 18 -37.80 -74.74 46.38
CA GLY A 18 -36.50 -74.50 46.98
C GLY A 18 -36.06 -73.06 46.87
N VAL A 19 -36.94 -72.11 46.64
CA VAL A 19 -36.62 -70.70 46.43
C VAL A 19 -36.91 -69.93 47.74
N LEU A 20 -35.95 -69.11 48.18
CA LEU A 20 -36.15 -68.20 49.32
C LEU A 20 -37.11 -67.08 48.91
N SER A 21 -38.12 -66.83 49.70
CA SER A 21 -39.12 -65.78 49.44
C SER A 21 -38.43 -64.38 49.45
N ALA A 22 -38.95 -63.42 48.69
CA ALA A 22 -38.46 -62.07 48.65
C ALA A 22 -38.46 -61.36 50.01
N GLU A 23 -39.45 -61.72 50.92
CA GLU A 23 -39.56 -61.22 52.28
C GLU A 23 -38.39 -61.65 53.19
N LYS A 24 -37.71 -62.74 52.84
CA LYS A 24 -36.56 -63.28 53.57
C LYS A 24 -35.25 -63.07 52.85
N GLY A 25 -35.20 -62.13 51.91
CA GLY A 25 -34.02 -61.75 51.18
C GLY A 25 -33.75 -62.58 49.93
N GLY A 26 -34.69 -63.44 49.51
CA GLY A 26 -34.63 -64.14 48.23
C GLY A 26 -35.20 -63.32 47.11
N THR A 27 -34.97 -63.72 45.87
CA THR A 27 -35.47 -63.04 44.66
C THR A 27 -36.94 -63.32 44.39
N GLY A 28 -37.56 -64.30 45.13
CA GLY A 28 -38.98 -64.70 45.00
C GLY A 28 -39.30 -65.46 43.70
N THR A 29 -38.28 -65.88 42.95
CA THR A 29 -38.44 -66.62 41.68
C THR A 29 -37.70 -67.91 41.68
N THR A 30 -38.20 -68.93 40.94
CA THR A 30 -37.55 -70.24 40.79
C THR A 30 -36.30 -70.21 39.90
N SER A 31 -36.12 -69.12 39.14
CA SER A 31 -35.02 -68.94 38.22
C SER A 31 -33.79 -68.21 38.84
N GLY A 32 -33.89 -67.95 40.17
CA GLY A 32 -32.82 -67.26 40.90
C GLY A 32 -32.67 -65.77 40.52
N VAL A 33 -31.53 -65.17 40.83
CA VAL A 33 -31.26 -63.76 40.51
C VAL A 33 -31.34 -63.48 39.01
N GLY A 34 -31.37 -64.49 38.16
CA GLY A 34 -31.51 -64.35 36.72
C GLY A 34 -32.86 -63.81 36.27
N ASP A 35 -33.92 -63.98 37.03
CA ASP A 35 -35.26 -63.49 36.64
C ASP A 35 -35.46 -62.02 36.96
N SER A 36 -34.72 -61.47 37.89
CA SER A 36 -34.72 -60.05 38.22
C SER A 36 -33.65 -59.25 37.45
N LEU A 37 -32.69 -59.92 36.91
CA LEU A 37 -31.65 -59.29 36.07
C LEU A 37 -31.63 -59.97 34.69
N PRO A 38 -31.66 -59.22 33.60
CA PRO A 38 -31.52 -59.77 32.26
C PRO A 38 -30.19 -60.60 32.13
N SER A 39 -30.22 -61.71 31.37
CA SER A 39 -29.05 -62.54 31.15
C SER A 39 -27.83 -61.75 30.79
N GLN A 40 -26.71 -62.04 31.47
CA GLN A 40 -25.43 -61.42 31.18
C GLN A 40 -24.72 -62.06 29.97
N ALA A 41 -25.16 -63.24 29.55
CA ALA A 41 -24.60 -63.88 28.35
C ALA A 41 -24.73 -62.96 27.12
N THR A 42 -23.66 -62.77 26.38
CA THR A 42 -23.63 -61.91 25.20
C THR A 42 -23.74 -60.40 25.45
N ASN A 43 -23.72 -59.97 26.72
CA ASN A 43 -23.92 -58.55 27.10
C ASN A 43 -22.64 -57.91 27.66
N SER A 44 -21.46 -58.46 27.36
CA SER A 44 -20.18 -57.86 27.71
C SER A 44 -20.07 -56.42 27.13
N GLY A 45 -19.69 -55.48 27.95
CA GLY A 45 -19.57 -54.03 27.53
C GLY A 45 -20.86 -53.26 27.51
N LYS A 46 -21.99 -53.88 27.86
CA LYS A 46 -23.28 -53.19 28.06
C LYS A 46 -23.48 -52.81 29.53
N PHE A 47 -24.31 -51.83 29.78
CA PHE A 47 -24.73 -51.45 31.15
C PHE A 47 -26.19 -51.77 31.40
N LEU A 48 -26.51 -52.08 32.68
CA LEU A 48 -27.88 -52.34 33.09
C LEU A 48 -28.67 -51.02 33.09
N THR A 49 -29.81 -51.01 32.44
CA THR A 49 -30.74 -49.88 32.39
C THR A 49 -32.12 -50.32 32.79
N THR A 50 -32.99 -49.40 33.20
CA THR A 50 -34.36 -49.61 33.51
C THR A 50 -35.24 -48.49 32.94
N ASN A 51 -36.47 -48.87 32.56
CA ASN A 51 -37.52 -47.92 32.19
C ASN A 51 -38.50 -47.66 33.37
N GLY A 52 -38.14 -48.07 34.59
CA GLY A 52 -38.97 -47.99 35.78
C GLY A 52 -39.82 -49.26 36.05
N THR A 53 -39.94 -50.17 35.09
CA THR A 53 -40.77 -51.36 35.19
C THR A 53 -39.97 -52.66 34.92
N THR A 54 -39.05 -52.57 33.95
CA THR A 54 -38.20 -53.70 33.53
C THR A 54 -36.73 -53.28 33.46
N THR A 55 -35.84 -54.24 33.70
CA THR A 55 -34.40 -54.08 33.52
C THR A 55 -33.95 -54.65 32.18
N SER A 56 -33.04 -54.01 31.50
CA SER A 56 -32.48 -54.46 30.22
C SER A 56 -31.04 -54.05 30.10
N TRP A 57 -30.31 -54.67 29.17
CA TRP A 57 -28.94 -54.29 28.87
C TRP A 57 -28.90 -53.24 27.77
N GLY A 58 -28.47 -52.03 28.12
CA GLY A 58 -28.28 -50.92 27.21
C GLY A 58 -26.91 -50.90 26.61
N THR A 59 -26.80 -50.50 25.36
CA THR A 59 -25.53 -50.25 24.70
C THR A 59 -25.13 -48.83 24.94
N VAL A 60 -23.88 -48.56 25.39
CA VAL A 60 -23.34 -47.19 25.34
C VAL A 60 -23.14 -46.87 23.88
N THR A 61 -23.90 -45.94 23.35
CA THR A 61 -23.62 -45.34 22.04
C THR A 61 -22.33 -44.57 22.18
N THR A 62 -21.27 -45.02 21.49
CA THR A 62 -19.93 -44.39 21.54
C THR A 62 -19.92 -43.00 20.91
N THR A 63 -21.00 -42.61 20.23
CA THR A 63 -21.23 -41.28 19.68
C THR A 63 -22.30 -40.53 20.49
N PRO A 64 -21.90 -39.58 21.33
CA PRO A 64 -22.87 -38.70 21.99
C PRO A 64 -23.72 -37.97 20.93
N ALA A 65 -25.03 -37.78 21.23
CA ALA A 65 -25.86 -36.99 20.34
C ALA A 65 -25.28 -35.58 20.18
N ASN A 66 -25.55 -34.96 19.03
CA ASN A 66 -25.05 -33.60 18.74
C ASN A 66 -25.52 -32.62 19.86
N GLY A 67 -24.56 -31.94 20.51
CA GLY A 67 -24.86 -31.04 21.65
C GLY A 67 -25.02 -31.71 23.01
N SER A 68 -24.90 -33.06 23.13
CA SER A 68 -24.99 -33.77 24.39
C SER A 68 -23.76 -33.67 25.29
N ILE A 69 -22.63 -33.25 24.74
CA ILE A 69 -21.40 -33.01 25.51
C ILE A 69 -21.37 -31.54 25.91
N THR A 70 -21.55 -31.27 27.18
CA THR A 70 -21.44 -29.92 27.75
C THR A 70 -20.00 -29.65 28.26
N ALA A 71 -19.66 -28.39 28.47
CA ALA A 71 -18.35 -28.03 29.05
C ALA A 71 -18.13 -28.68 30.43
N ALA A 72 -19.16 -28.88 31.22
CA ALA A 72 -19.09 -29.56 32.52
C ALA A 72 -18.81 -31.07 32.43
N MET A 73 -19.00 -31.69 31.26
CA MET A 73 -18.69 -33.09 31.01
C MET A 73 -17.26 -33.33 30.53
N LEU A 74 -16.56 -32.27 30.18
CA LEU A 74 -15.17 -32.34 29.76
C LEU A 74 -14.30 -32.00 30.98
N ALA A 75 -13.58 -32.99 31.48
CA ALA A 75 -12.52 -32.72 32.48
C ALA A 75 -11.41 -31.86 31.88
N ASP A 76 -10.74 -31.08 32.71
CA ASP A 76 -9.56 -30.31 32.29
C ASP A 76 -8.56 -31.24 31.57
N SER A 77 -8.12 -30.79 30.41
CA SER A 77 -7.22 -31.56 29.50
C SER A 77 -7.84 -32.80 28.86
N ALA A 78 -9.16 -33.01 28.94
CA ALA A 78 -9.84 -34.14 28.28
C ALA A 78 -9.69 -34.11 26.74
N VAL A 79 -9.59 -32.89 26.16
CA VAL A 79 -9.32 -32.67 24.73
C VAL A 79 -7.90 -32.17 24.55
N THR A 80 -7.00 -33.10 24.27
CA THR A 80 -5.59 -32.76 23.97
C THR A 80 -5.41 -32.46 22.48
N PRO A 81 -4.32 -31.77 22.08
CA PRO A 81 -4.00 -31.55 20.66
C PRO A 81 -4.03 -32.82 19.80
N ALA A 82 -3.58 -33.96 20.37
CA ALA A 82 -3.63 -35.25 19.68
C ALA A 82 -5.07 -35.77 19.47
N LYS A 83 -6.04 -35.34 20.30
CA LYS A 83 -7.47 -35.72 20.15
C LYS A 83 -8.24 -34.76 19.23
N ILE A 84 -7.67 -33.61 18.96
CA ILE A 84 -8.11 -32.69 17.88
C ILE A 84 -7.49 -33.15 16.56
N ALA A 85 -6.74 -34.26 16.56
CA ALA A 85 -6.10 -34.79 15.38
C ALA A 85 -7.12 -34.94 14.25
N ALA A 86 -6.98 -34.04 13.34
CA ALA A 86 -7.87 -33.80 12.25
C ALA A 86 -7.85 -34.97 11.26
N THR A 87 -9.00 -35.50 11.02
CA THR A 87 -9.30 -36.12 9.72
C THR A 87 -9.41 -35.04 8.62
N THR A 88 -9.31 -33.76 8.97
CA THR A 88 -9.37 -32.60 8.08
C THR A 88 -8.14 -31.73 8.30
N SER A 89 -7.61 -31.17 7.23
CA SER A 89 -6.35 -30.39 7.22
C SER A 89 -6.42 -29.03 7.93
N TYR A 90 -7.53 -28.70 8.60
CA TYR A 90 -7.72 -27.40 9.27
C TYR A 90 -8.64 -27.51 10.49
N LEU A 91 -8.41 -26.64 11.47
CA LEU A 91 -9.32 -26.39 12.58
C LEU A 91 -10.17 -25.17 12.24
N PRO A 92 -11.50 -25.29 12.05
CA PRO A 92 -12.35 -24.16 11.79
C PRO A 92 -12.38 -23.21 13.00
N VAL A 93 -12.11 -21.93 12.78
CA VAL A 93 -12.28 -20.90 13.80
C VAL A 93 -13.74 -20.43 13.81
N ALA A 94 -14.25 -20.09 15.00
CA ALA A 94 -15.56 -19.46 15.10
C ALA A 94 -15.66 -18.23 14.19
N SER A 95 -16.78 -18.03 13.50
CA SER A 95 -16.97 -16.90 12.60
C SER A 95 -18.28 -16.19 12.89
N GLY A 96 -18.37 -14.91 12.49
CA GLY A 96 -19.59 -14.11 12.65
C GLY A 96 -19.34 -12.62 12.47
N THR A 97 -20.40 -11.82 12.46
CA THR A 97 -20.35 -10.37 12.32
C THR A 97 -19.80 -9.69 13.58
N THR A 98 -19.48 -8.39 13.48
CA THR A 98 -19.07 -7.57 14.64
C THR A 98 -20.10 -7.60 15.77
N ALA A 99 -21.39 -7.57 15.42
CA ALA A 99 -22.50 -7.65 16.40
C ALA A 99 -22.59 -9.02 17.12
N GLN A 100 -22.05 -10.06 16.52
CA GLN A 100 -22.03 -11.43 17.07
C GLN A 100 -20.76 -11.72 17.90
N ARG A 101 -20.01 -10.70 18.26
CA ARG A 101 -18.87 -10.87 19.18
C ARG A 101 -19.39 -11.28 20.56
N PRO A 102 -18.83 -12.36 21.16
CA PRO A 102 -19.14 -12.68 22.56
C PRO A 102 -18.85 -11.49 23.47
N SER A 103 -19.75 -11.23 24.42
CA SER A 103 -19.63 -10.09 25.34
C SER A 103 -18.57 -10.31 26.44
N ALA A 104 -18.25 -11.55 26.77
CA ALA A 104 -17.26 -11.92 27.78
C ALA A 104 -16.40 -13.11 27.33
N PRO A 105 -15.60 -12.97 26.27
CA PRO A 105 -14.72 -14.04 25.84
C PRO A 105 -13.49 -14.15 26.73
N ALA A 106 -12.89 -15.33 26.79
CA ALA A 106 -11.59 -15.49 27.44
C ALA A 106 -10.49 -14.75 26.65
N VAL A 107 -9.49 -14.19 27.35
CA VAL A 107 -8.32 -13.62 26.71
C VAL A 107 -7.64 -14.69 25.83
N GLY A 108 -7.29 -14.34 24.60
CA GLY A 108 -6.75 -15.26 23.61
C GLY A 108 -7.81 -15.96 22.74
N SER A 109 -9.11 -15.73 22.98
CA SER A 109 -10.16 -16.23 22.08
C SER A 109 -9.99 -15.66 20.68
N MET A 110 -10.07 -16.53 19.66
CA MET A 110 -9.93 -16.16 18.26
C MET A 110 -11.22 -16.41 17.48
N ARG A 111 -11.51 -15.56 16.50
CA ARG A 111 -12.64 -15.70 15.58
C ARG A 111 -12.36 -15.01 14.25
N LEU A 112 -13.06 -15.42 13.19
CA LEU A 112 -13.10 -14.68 11.92
C LEU A 112 -14.27 -13.68 11.96
N ASN A 113 -14.02 -12.40 11.79
CA ASN A 113 -15.06 -11.40 11.57
C ASN A 113 -15.45 -11.39 10.09
N THR A 114 -16.70 -11.76 9.79
CA THR A 114 -17.20 -11.90 8.42
C THR A 114 -17.54 -10.57 7.73
N GLU A 115 -17.68 -9.48 8.49
CA GLU A 115 -17.86 -8.13 7.92
C GLU A 115 -16.52 -7.52 7.48
N THR A 116 -15.48 -7.70 8.29
CA THR A 116 -14.16 -7.12 8.02
C THR A 116 -13.21 -8.10 7.33
N ASN A 117 -13.55 -9.39 7.31
CA ASN A 117 -12.73 -10.49 6.79
C ASN A 117 -11.38 -10.67 7.51
N TYR A 118 -11.27 -10.16 8.77
CA TYR A 118 -10.08 -10.33 9.60
C TYR A 118 -10.28 -11.39 10.66
N LEU A 119 -9.20 -12.15 10.92
CA LEU A 119 -9.09 -12.92 12.15
C LEU A 119 -8.96 -11.93 13.32
N GLU A 120 -9.76 -12.11 14.37
CA GLU A 120 -9.74 -11.28 15.57
C GLU A 120 -9.29 -12.11 16.75
N ILE A 121 -8.50 -11.50 17.63
CA ILE A 121 -8.15 -12.06 18.94
C ILE A 121 -8.68 -11.14 20.04
N TYR A 122 -9.26 -11.72 21.10
CA TYR A 122 -9.66 -10.95 22.25
C TYR A 122 -8.47 -10.74 23.19
N ASN A 123 -8.13 -9.48 23.42
CA ASN A 123 -7.03 -9.10 24.29
C ASN A 123 -7.44 -7.93 25.19
N SER A 124 -7.33 -8.15 26.52
CA SER A 124 -7.52 -7.10 27.54
C SER A 124 -8.78 -6.25 27.37
N GLY A 125 -9.94 -6.88 27.11
CA GLY A 125 -11.24 -6.20 27.02
C GLY A 125 -11.66 -5.78 25.62
N ASN A 126 -10.80 -5.97 24.60
CA ASN A 126 -11.10 -5.58 23.23
C ASN A 126 -10.85 -6.72 22.24
N TRP A 127 -11.68 -6.77 21.19
CA TRP A 127 -11.39 -7.56 20.00
C TRP A 127 -10.42 -6.79 19.12
N VAL A 128 -9.20 -7.29 19.00
CA VAL A 128 -8.13 -6.72 18.18
C VAL A 128 -8.04 -7.55 16.90
N GLN A 129 -8.08 -6.89 15.75
CA GLN A 129 -7.82 -7.56 14.49
C GLN A 129 -6.37 -8.04 14.47
N LEU A 130 -6.17 -9.31 14.19
CA LEU A 130 -4.86 -9.83 13.80
C LEU A 130 -4.57 -9.25 12.40
N GLN A 131 -4.04 -8.05 12.41
CA GLN A 131 -3.39 -7.56 11.20
C GLN A 131 -2.17 -8.44 10.99
N TYR A 132 -2.09 -9.00 9.81
CA TYR A 132 -0.87 -9.66 9.38
C TYR A 132 0.24 -8.60 9.48
N ALA A 133 1.04 -8.66 10.56
CA ALA A 133 2.22 -7.82 10.68
C ALA A 133 3.23 -8.31 9.64
N GLY A 134 2.99 -7.92 8.38
CA GLY A 134 3.73 -8.45 7.25
C GLY A 134 2.85 -8.77 6.04
N ALA A 135 1.68 -8.12 5.90
CA ALA A 135 0.96 -8.16 4.64
C ALA A 135 1.91 -7.71 3.53
N MET A 136 2.44 -8.66 2.79
CA MET A 136 3.48 -8.46 1.78
C MET A 136 2.86 -8.41 0.40
N ILE A 137 3.27 -7.41 -0.38
CA ILE A 137 2.90 -7.34 -1.79
C ILE A 137 3.90 -8.18 -2.58
N THR A 138 3.39 -9.09 -3.40
CA THR A 138 4.16 -9.75 -4.45
C THR A 138 3.71 -9.17 -5.79
N ALA A 139 4.64 -8.75 -6.62
CA ALA A 139 4.32 -8.11 -7.89
C ALA A 139 5.33 -8.46 -8.98
N SER A 140 4.87 -8.47 -10.21
CA SER A 140 5.70 -8.39 -11.42
C SER A 140 5.74 -6.95 -11.93
N TYR A 141 6.77 -6.59 -12.66
CA TYR A 141 6.96 -5.25 -13.22
C TYR A 141 7.83 -5.30 -14.47
N THR A 142 7.66 -4.29 -15.33
CA THR A 142 8.53 -4.05 -16.49
C THR A 142 8.95 -2.60 -16.51
N GLY A 143 10.12 -2.28 -17.09
CA GLY A 143 10.59 -0.89 -17.23
C GLY A 143 11.12 -0.22 -15.97
N ALA A 144 11.21 -0.94 -14.85
CA ALA A 144 11.72 -0.41 -13.58
C ALA A 144 13.08 -1.02 -13.19
N THR A 145 13.87 -0.25 -12.48
CA THR A 145 15.01 -0.74 -11.70
C THR A 145 14.52 -1.04 -10.27
N LEU A 146 14.80 -2.26 -9.78
CA LEU A 146 14.48 -2.68 -8.42
C LEU A 146 15.65 -2.42 -7.48
N THR A 147 15.35 -1.80 -6.34
CA THR A 147 16.24 -1.76 -5.17
C THR A 147 15.46 -2.16 -3.91
N THR A 148 16.15 -2.35 -2.80
CA THR A 148 15.55 -2.65 -1.49
C THR A 148 15.95 -1.61 -0.46
N ASP A 149 15.01 -1.28 0.43
CA ASP A 149 15.22 -0.40 1.58
C ASP A 149 14.58 -1.08 2.81
N GLY A 150 15.37 -1.78 3.59
CA GLY A 150 14.89 -2.64 4.68
C GLY A 150 13.84 -3.64 4.18
N ASN A 151 12.64 -3.59 4.74
CA ASN A 151 11.52 -4.47 4.37
C ASN A 151 10.73 -4.00 3.14
N PHE A 152 11.25 -3.02 2.40
CA PHE A 152 10.56 -2.45 1.24
C PHE A 152 11.30 -2.75 -0.06
N ARG A 153 10.54 -3.02 -1.11
CA ARG A 153 10.98 -2.94 -2.50
C ARG A 153 10.72 -1.53 -3.02
N VAL A 154 11.69 -1.02 -3.76
CA VAL A 154 11.63 0.28 -4.42
C VAL A 154 11.81 0.06 -5.92
N LEU A 155 10.77 0.36 -6.69
CA LEU A 155 10.77 0.31 -8.15
C LEU A 155 10.93 1.73 -8.69
N THR A 156 12.03 1.99 -9.39
CA THR A 156 12.30 3.28 -10.05
C THR A 156 12.11 3.14 -11.55
N TYR A 157 11.09 3.83 -12.09
CA TYR A 157 10.77 3.89 -13.52
C TYR A 157 11.38 5.14 -14.13
N THR A 158 12.36 4.98 -15.00
CA THR A 158 12.93 6.03 -15.86
C THR A 158 12.49 5.87 -17.32
N SER A 159 11.77 4.83 -17.61
CA SER A 159 11.06 4.53 -18.85
C SER A 159 9.67 3.99 -18.55
N SER A 160 8.76 4.07 -19.52
CA SER A 160 7.41 3.54 -19.36
C SER A 160 7.42 2.03 -19.12
N GLY A 161 6.45 1.54 -18.35
CA GLY A 161 6.39 0.14 -17.96
C GLY A 161 5.10 -0.21 -17.23
N THR A 162 5.14 -1.32 -16.49
CA THR A 162 3.98 -1.83 -15.75
C THR A 162 4.36 -2.22 -14.33
N PHE A 163 3.36 -2.17 -13.44
CA PHE A 163 3.41 -2.76 -12.10
C PHE A 163 2.15 -3.61 -11.92
N THR A 164 2.31 -4.91 -11.65
CA THR A 164 1.18 -5.84 -11.51
C THR A 164 1.32 -6.64 -10.22
N PRO A 165 0.61 -6.26 -9.15
CA PRO A 165 0.58 -7.06 -7.93
C PRO A 165 -0.06 -8.42 -8.20
N SER A 166 0.62 -9.51 -7.90
CA SER A 166 0.02 -10.86 -7.91
C SER A 166 -0.65 -11.18 -6.58
N ILE A 167 -0.09 -10.65 -5.49
CA ILE A 167 -0.66 -10.72 -4.14
C ILE A 167 -0.67 -9.29 -3.57
N ALA A 168 -1.84 -8.84 -3.15
CA ALA A 168 -2.06 -7.56 -2.50
C ALA A 168 -3.04 -7.74 -1.34
N PRO A 169 -2.58 -8.16 -0.16
CA PRO A 169 -3.44 -8.37 0.99
C PRO A 169 -4.16 -7.08 1.40
N LEU A 170 -5.35 -7.23 1.96
CA LEU A 170 -6.14 -6.11 2.44
C LEU A 170 -5.35 -5.28 3.47
N GLY A 171 -5.39 -3.96 3.36
CA GLY A 171 -4.64 -3.05 4.23
C GLY A 171 -3.20 -2.78 3.78
N THR A 172 -2.71 -3.42 2.70
CA THR A 172 -1.42 -3.07 2.11
C THR A 172 -1.52 -1.79 1.27
N THR A 173 -0.43 -1.04 1.24
CA THR A 173 -0.32 0.19 0.45
C THR A 173 0.96 0.20 -0.37
N VAL A 174 0.88 0.87 -1.51
CA VAL A 174 2.02 1.26 -2.33
C VAL A 174 2.19 2.76 -2.19
N GLU A 175 3.32 3.19 -1.64
CA GLU A 175 3.74 4.59 -1.65
C GLU A 175 4.20 4.97 -3.05
N TYR A 176 3.91 6.19 -3.49
CA TYR A 176 4.35 6.66 -4.80
C TYR A 176 4.95 8.05 -4.77
N LEU A 177 5.88 8.25 -5.71
CA LEU A 177 6.35 9.54 -6.18
C LEU A 177 6.19 9.54 -7.70
N VAL A 178 5.43 10.49 -8.24
CA VAL A 178 5.20 10.67 -9.68
C VAL A 178 5.64 12.07 -10.07
N ILE A 179 6.64 12.16 -10.94
CA ILE A 179 7.15 13.43 -11.43
C ILE A 179 7.08 13.44 -12.97
N ALA A 180 6.48 14.47 -13.52
CA ALA A 180 6.37 14.68 -14.97
C ALA A 180 7.69 15.18 -15.59
N GLY A 181 7.76 15.22 -16.90
CA GLY A 181 8.85 15.86 -17.61
C GLY A 181 8.87 17.36 -17.34
N GLY A 182 10.06 17.95 -17.14
CA GLY A 182 10.23 19.39 -16.97
C GLY A 182 10.07 20.13 -18.30
N GLY A 183 9.61 21.39 -18.26
CA GLY A 183 9.56 22.26 -19.43
C GLY A 183 10.94 22.69 -19.88
N ALA A 184 11.09 23.02 -21.14
CA ALA A 184 12.33 23.53 -21.68
C ALA A 184 12.48 25.04 -21.49
N GLY A 185 13.71 25.52 -21.53
CA GLY A 185 14.02 26.94 -21.54
C GLY A 185 13.69 27.60 -22.89
N GLY A 186 13.29 28.87 -22.88
CA GLY A 186 13.03 29.67 -24.06
C GLY A 186 14.29 29.87 -24.92
N GLY A 187 14.11 29.98 -26.23
CA GLY A 187 15.16 30.29 -27.19
C GLY A 187 15.24 31.79 -27.56
N GLY A 188 16.40 32.28 -27.90
CA GLY A 188 16.62 33.70 -28.18
C GLY A 188 17.45 34.42 -27.11
N TRP A 189 17.20 35.72 -26.94
CA TRP A 189 17.92 36.55 -25.98
C TRP A 189 17.16 36.69 -24.67
N ALA A 190 17.85 36.64 -23.56
CA ALA A 190 17.24 36.91 -22.26
C ALA A 190 15.95 36.06 -22.00
N CYS A 191 16.03 34.79 -22.27
CA CYS A 191 14.86 33.92 -22.26
C CYS A 191 14.54 33.36 -20.88
N GLY A 192 13.28 33.04 -20.66
CA GLY A 192 12.83 32.42 -19.40
C GLY A 192 13.28 30.98 -19.24
N GLY A 193 13.55 30.56 -18.00
CA GLY A 193 13.78 29.16 -17.65
C GLY A 193 12.50 28.32 -17.71
N GLY A 194 12.60 27.03 -18.03
CA GLY A 194 11.47 26.11 -18.00
C GLY A 194 11.06 25.77 -16.56
N GLY A 195 9.76 25.57 -16.34
CA GLY A 195 9.23 25.08 -15.06
C GLY A 195 9.50 23.58 -14.87
N ALA A 196 9.58 23.12 -13.62
CA ALA A 196 9.66 21.71 -13.32
C ALA A 196 8.34 20.99 -13.66
N GLY A 197 8.41 19.69 -13.93
CA GLY A 197 7.25 18.83 -14.02
C GLY A 197 6.49 18.77 -12.69
N GLY A 198 5.20 18.48 -12.78
CA GLY A 198 4.34 18.30 -11.62
C GLY A 198 4.88 17.21 -10.70
N TYR A 199 4.74 17.40 -9.40
CA TYR A 199 5.28 16.55 -8.35
C TYR A 199 4.14 16.02 -7.48
N LEU A 200 3.89 14.73 -7.51
CA LEU A 200 2.83 14.08 -6.74
C LEU A 200 3.42 13.00 -5.84
N THR A 201 2.96 12.99 -4.59
CA THR A 201 3.27 11.94 -3.61
C THR A 201 2.02 11.47 -2.92
N GLY A 202 2.03 10.22 -2.46
CA GLY A 202 0.93 9.64 -1.70
C GLY A 202 1.06 8.14 -1.61
N SER A 203 -0.05 7.50 -1.36
CA SER A 203 -0.16 6.04 -1.34
C SER A 203 -1.51 5.61 -1.91
N PHE A 204 -1.58 4.37 -2.38
CA PHE A 204 -2.82 3.73 -2.78
C PHE A 204 -2.83 2.26 -2.34
N ALA A 205 -4.04 1.72 -2.16
CA ALA A 205 -4.24 0.29 -1.93
C ALA A 205 -4.22 -0.42 -3.29
N PRO A 206 -3.27 -1.32 -3.56
CA PRO A 206 -3.21 -2.02 -4.82
C PRO A 206 -4.27 -3.13 -4.87
N THR A 207 -4.80 -3.39 -6.07
CA THR A 207 -5.68 -4.53 -6.33
C THR A 207 -4.89 -5.67 -6.97
N ALA A 208 -4.97 -6.87 -6.42
CA ALA A 208 -4.29 -8.04 -6.98
C ALA A 208 -4.74 -8.30 -8.43
N SER A 209 -3.82 -8.74 -9.26
CA SER A 209 -4.01 -9.01 -10.70
C SER A 209 -4.39 -7.79 -11.55
N THR A 210 -4.39 -6.58 -10.99
CA THR A 210 -4.57 -5.34 -11.76
C THR A 210 -3.23 -4.86 -12.30
N ALA A 211 -3.12 -4.69 -13.60
CA ALA A 211 -1.96 -4.06 -14.21
C ALA A 211 -2.06 -2.53 -14.10
N TYR A 212 -1.11 -1.92 -13.42
CA TYR A 212 -0.91 -0.48 -13.40
C TYR A 212 0.09 -0.11 -14.47
N THR A 213 -0.35 0.68 -15.46
CA THR A 213 0.49 1.17 -16.54
C THR A 213 1.14 2.49 -16.13
N ILE A 214 2.45 2.55 -16.22
CA ILE A 214 3.27 3.72 -15.95
C ILE A 214 3.73 4.32 -17.27
N THR A 215 3.40 5.58 -17.52
CA THR A 215 3.88 6.35 -18.68
C THR A 215 4.79 7.45 -18.18
N ILE A 216 6.05 7.46 -18.59
CA ILE A 216 7.02 8.47 -18.21
C ILE A 216 7.02 9.60 -19.24
N GLY A 217 6.78 10.83 -18.77
CA GLY A 217 6.83 12.02 -19.60
C GLY A 217 8.25 12.41 -19.99
N SER A 218 8.47 12.77 -21.24
CA SER A 218 9.72 13.36 -21.71
C SER A 218 9.88 14.80 -21.24
N GLY A 219 11.11 15.26 -21.07
CA GLY A 219 11.37 16.68 -20.95
C GLY A 219 11.04 17.45 -22.23
N GLY A 220 10.71 18.72 -22.10
CA GLY A 220 10.50 19.61 -23.24
C GLY A 220 11.79 19.86 -24.04
N THR A 221 11.63 20.16 -25.31
CA THR A 221 12.75 20.52 -26.21
C THR A 221 13.02 22.04 -26.14
N GLY A 222 14.29 22.42 -25.98
CA GLY A 222 14.73 23.80 -25.88
C GLY A 222 14.35 24.62 -27.11
N GLY A 223 13.99 25.88 -26.89
CA GLY A 223 13.75 26.84 -27.98
C GLY A 223 15.05 27.22 -28.70
N THR A 224 14.95 27.52 -29.98
CA THR A 224 16.09 27.98 -30.81
C THR A 224 15.92 29.45 -31.19
N TRP A 225 17.02 30.13 -31.44
CA TRP A 225 16.98 31.48 -31.98
C TRP A 225 16.49 31.46 -33.42
N ASN A 226 15.60 32.40 -33.81
CA ASN A 226 14.96 32.46 -35.12
C ASN A 226 14.30 31.16 -35.60
N GLY A 227 13.96 30.26 -34.67
CA GLY A 227 13.48 28.93 -34.99
C GLY A 227 12.31 28.46 -34.17
N SER A 228 12.40 27.25 -33.66
CA SER A 228 11.33 26.61 -32.93
C SER A 228 11.16 27.19 -31.51
N ALA A 229 9.92 27.41 -31.11
CA ALA A 229 9.61 27.72 -29.72
C ALA A 229 9.95 26.54 -28.80
N ALA A 230 10.34 26.84 -27.57
CA ALA A 230 10.46 25.82 -26.53
C ALA A 230 9.13 25.06 -26.34
N THR A 231 9.22 23.82 -25.87
CA THR A 231 8.02 23.00 -25.59
C THR A 231 7.86 22.74 -24.10
N ASN A 232 6.62 22.49 -23.70
CA ASN A 232 6.34 21.95 -22.37
C ASN A 232 6.93 20.55 -22.23
N GLY A 233 7.19 20.11 -20.99
CA GLY A 233 7.35 18.71 -20.68
C GLY A 233 6.06 17.92 -20.93
N SER A 234 6.18 16.61 -21.04
CA SER A 234 5.04 15.70 -21.16
C SER A 234 4.59 15.22 -19.79
N ASP A 235 3.31 14.88 -19.69
CA ASP A 235 2.72 14.32 -18.46
C ASP A 235 3.31 12.95 -18.13
N THR A 236 3.42 12.67 -16.86
CA THR A 236 3.68 11.30 -16.35
C THR A 236 2.42 10.78 -15.70
N THR A 237 2.01 9.57 -16.08
CA THR A 237 0.76 8.99 -15.58
C THR A 237 0.94 7.60 -14.99
N VAL A 238 0.09 7.29 -14.00
CA VAL A 238 -0.14 5.92 -13.52
C VAL A 238 -1.63 5.62 -13.69
N THR A 239 -1.95 4.60 -14.48
CA THR A 239 -3.34 4.21 -14.79
C THR A 239 -3.57 2.74 -14.45
N GLY A 240 -4.81 2.34 -14.16
CA GLY A 240 -5.19 0.95 -13.90
C GLY A 240 -6.70 0.80 -13.84
N THR A 241 -7.21 -0.41 -14.07
CA THR A 241 -8.66 -0.67 -13.99
C THR A 241 -9.15 -0.46 -12.55
N GLY A 242 -10.20 0.36 -12.38
CA GLY A 242 -10.75 0.69 -11.06
C GLY A 242 -9.87 1.59 -10.20
N PHE A 243 -8.80 2.15 -10.78
CA PHE A 243 -7.87 3.05 -10.12
C PHE A 243 -8.05 4.49 -10.62
N THR A 244 -8.09 5.45 -9.71
CA THR A 244 -8.09 6.87 -10.08
C THR A 244 -6.74 7.23 -10.67
N THR A 245 -6.72 7.60 -11.94
CA THR A 245 -5.48 7.96 -12.65
C THR A 245 -4.70 9.04 -11.91
N LEU A 246 -3.43 8.79 -11.66
CA LEU A 246 -2.49 9.82 -11.22
C LEU A 246 -1.90 10.48 -12.46
N THR A 247 -2.02 11.81 -12.54
CA THR A 247 -1.45 12.60 -13.62
C THR A 247 -0.60 13.71 -13.04
N ALA A 248 0.71 13.59 -13.14
CA ALA A 248 1.62 14.69 -12.95
C ALA A 248 1.72 15.45 -14.28
N VAL A 249 1.42 16.73 -14.26
CA VAL A 249 1.37 17.59 -15.46
C VAL A 249 2.77 18.01 -15.85
N GLY A 250 3.10 17.97 -17.15
CA GLY A 250 4.39 18.42 -17.68
C GLY A 250 4.72 19.86 -17.28
N GLY A 251 5.99 20.16 -17.07
CA GLY A 251 6.45 21.51 -16.74
C GLY A 251 6.22 22.50 -17.87
N GLY A 252 5.89 23.75 -17.52
CA GLY A 252 5.68 24.82 -18.50
C GLY A 252 6.98 25.26 -19.15
N ARG A 253 6.95 25.50 -20.46
CA ARG A 253 8.10 26.08 -21.19
C ARG A 253 8.41 27.49 -20.71
N GLY A 254 9.69 27.91 -20.77
CA GLY A 254 10.09 29.28 -20.57
C GLY A 254 9.71 30.19 -21.75
N GLY A 255 9.53 31.49 -21.48
CA GLY A 255 9.27 32.50 -22.49
C GLY A 255 10.46 32.74 -23.39
N SER A 256 10.21 32.96 -24.70
CA SER A 256 11.23 33.27 -25.72
C SER A 256 11.11 34.71 -26.18
N ASN A 257 12.22 35.31 -26.62
CA ASN A 257 12.20 36.67 -27.17
C ASN A 257 12.22 36.67 -28.71
N ASP A 258 12.72 35.60 -29.34
CA ASP A 258 12.80 35.51 -30.80
C ASP A 258 12.57 34.05 -31.26
N PRO A 259 11.41 33.72 -31.85
CA PRO A 259 10.22 34.58 -31.84
C PRO A 259 9.68 34.82 -30.43
N THR A 260 8.97 35.94 -30.23
CA THR A 260 8.34 36.24 -28.92
C THR A 260 7.25 35.24 -28.64
N VAL A 261 7.49 34.39 -27.63
CA VAL A 261 6.55 33.38 -27.17
C VAL A 261 6.40 33.46 -25.66
N ALA A 262 5.19 33.58 -25.18
CA ALA A 262 4.91 33.63 -23.76
C ALA A 262 5.31 32.31 -23.06
N PRO A 263 5.73 32.39 -21.77
CA PRO A 263 5.90 31.20 -20.96
C PRO A 263 4.57 30.47 -20.77
N ASN A 264 4.59 29.19 -20.47
CA ASN A 264 3.37 28.39 -20.38
C ASN A 264 3.15 27.87 -18.96
N ILE A 265 1.86 27.65 -18.66
CA ILE A 265 1.44 26.91 -17.47
C ILE A 265 1.88 25.46 -17.59
N GLY A 266 2.24 24.84 -16.47
CA GLY A 266 2.58 23.43 -16.38
C GLY A 266 2.44 22.91 -14.96
N GLY A 267 2.99 21.77 -14.65
CA GLY A 267 3.13 21.31 -13.26
C GLY A 267 3.72 22.42 -12.41
N SER A 268 4.89 22.96 -12.83
CA SER A 268 5.38 24.28 -12.43
C SER A 268 5.42 25.20 -13.67
N GLY A 269 5.23 26.49 -13.46
CA GLY A 269 5.16 27.47 -14.55
C GLY A 269 6.52 27.85 -15.11
N GLY A 270 6.61 28.17 -16.42
CA GLY A 270 7.80 28.71 -17.05
C GLY A 270 8.08 30.15 -16.64
N GLY A 271 9.35 30.56 -16.63
CA GLY A 271 9.80 31.94 -16.40
C GLY A 271 9.51 32.85 -17.59
N GLY A 272 9.28 34.13 -17.35
CA GLY A 272 9.07 35.16 -18.37
C GLY A 272 10.32 35.52 -19.13
N SER A 273 10.20 35.93 -20.39
CA SER A 273 11.32 36.47 -21.17
C SER A 273 11.69 37.91 -20.81
N GLY A 274 12.88 38.37 -21.21
CA GLY A 274 13.39 39.71 -20.96
C GLY A 274 12.60 40.85 -21.59
N ASN A 275 11.59 40.57 -22.39
CA ASN A 275 10.62 41.58 -22.88
C ASN A 275 9.54 41.95 -21.82
N SER A 276 9.88 41.83 -20.55
CA SER A 276 8.98 42.06 -19.41
C SER A 276 7.80 41.09 -19.34
N ALA A 277 7.94 39.90 -19.87
CA ALA A 277 6.92 38.86 -19.78
C ALA A 277 6.73 38.40 -18.33
N THR A 278 5.49 38.33 -17.89
CA THR A 278 5.15 37.72 -16.60
C THR A 278 5.42 36.22 -16.63
N GLY A 279 5.99 35.68 -15.55
CA GLY A 279 6.15 34.23 -15.39
C GLY A 279 4.80 33.51 -15.33
N ALA A 280 4.73 32.30 -15.85
CA ALA A 280 3.49 31.53 -15.91
C ALA A 280 3.13 30.91 -14.54
N ALA A 281 1.82 30.74 -14.33
CA ALA A 281 1.29 30.03 -13.16
C ALA A 281 1.61 28.52 -13.19
N ALA A 282 1.50 27.86 -12.05
CA ALA A 282 1.61 26.41 -11.93
C ALA A 282 0.22 25.76 -11.87
N THR A 283 0.18 24.45 -12.13
CA THR A 283 -0.97 23.62 -11.78
C THR A 283 -1.05 23.50 -10.25
N PHE A 284 -2.23 23.84 -9.73
CA PHE A 284 -2.46 23.80 -8.28
C PHE A 284 -2.09 22.45 -7.68
N GLY A 285 -1.33 22.49 -6.58
CA GLY A 285 -0.90 21.29 -5.84
C GLY A 285 0.21 20.48 -6.49
N GLN A 286 0.78 20.92 -7.64
CA GLN A 286 1.82 20.16 -8.34
C GLN A 286 3.16 20.91 -8.47
N GLY A 287 3.18 22.21 -8.20
CA GLY A 287 4.39 23.02 -8.29
C GLY A 287 4.12 24.50 -8.07
N PHE A 288 5.05 25.34 -8.47
CA PHE A 288 5.04 26.79 -8.25
C PHE A 288 5.22 27.59 -9.54
N ALA A 289 4.82 28.85 -9.51
CA ALA A 289 4.89 29.76 -10.65
C ALA A 289 6.35 30.10 -11.03
N GLY A 290 6.55 30.47 -12.29
CA GLY A 290 7.79 31.06 -12.76
C GLY A 290 7.94 32.55 -12.38
N GLY A 291 9.16 33.03 -12.39
CA GLY A 291 9.51 34.43 -12.14
C GLY A 291 9.32 35.33 -13.40
N ASN A 292 9.14 36.62 -13.20
CA ASN A 292 9.02 37.57 -14.29
C ASN A 292 10.37 37.84 -14.97
N GLY A 293 10.36 38.05 -16.27
CA GLY A 293 11.48 38.64 -17.00
C GLY A 293 11.51 40.18 -16.86
N SER A 294 12.61 40.79 -17.32
CA SER A 294 12.77 42.23 -17.26
C SER A 294 13.46 42.78 -18.51
N SER A 295 12.81 43.74 -19.15
CA SER A 295 13.42 44.50 -20.26
C SER A 295 14.52 45.46 -19.77
N THR A 296 14.40 46.01 -18.55
CA THR A 296 15.42 46.89 -17.95
C THR A 296 16.75 46.19 -17.77
N TYR A 297 16.71 44.92 -17.37
CA TYR A 297 17.91 44.13 -17.16
C TYR A 297 18.27 43.25 -18.35
N ALA A 298 17.44 43.25 -19.40
CA ALA A 298 17.54 42.33 -20.54
C ALA A 298 17.84 40.92 -20.10
N ALA A 299 16.99 40.41 -19.21
CA ALA A 299 17.16 39.08 -18.58
C ALA A 299 15.82 38.37 -18.35
N GLY A 300 15.82 37.05 -18.50
CA GLY A 300 14.65 36.18 -18.27
C GLY A 300 14.46 35.82 -16.82
N GLY A 301 13.23 35.55 -16.42
CA GLY A 301 12.88 34.99 -15.10
C GLY A 301 13.20 33.52 -15.01
N GLY A 302 13.39 33.00 -13.80
CA GLY A 302 13.56 31.57 -13.56
C GLY A 302 12.23 30.81 -13.64
N GLY A 303 12.23 29.55 -14.05
CA GLY A 303 11.08 28.66 -13.99
C GLY A 303 10.73 28.26 -12.56
N GLY A 304 9.46 27.94 -12.28
CA GLY A 304 9.03 27.42 -10.98
C GLY A 304 9.56 26.02 -10.71
N GLY A 305 9.81 25.70 -9.46
CA GLY A 305 10.15 24.35 -8.98
C GLY A 305 9.00 23.69 -8.25
N SER A 306 9.20 22.47 -7.78
CA SER A 306 8.15 21.74 -7.03
C SER A 306 7.95 22.26 -5.59
N SER A 307 8.91 23.00 -5.02
CA SER A 307 8.80 23.56 -3.66
C SER A 307 9.01 25.07 -3.58
N GLY A 308 9.32 25.75 -4.69
CA GLY A 308 9.54 27.18 -4.68
C GLY A 308 9.23 27.85 -6.01
N ILE A 309 8.86 29.13 -5.94
CA ILE A 309 8.65 29.99 -7.13
C ILE A 309 10.01 30.28 -7.82
N GLY A 310 9.97 30.43 -9.14
CA GLY A 310 11.11 31.01 -9.86
C GLY A 310 11.26 32.50 -9.51
N THR A 311 12.51 32.98 -9.40
CA THR A 311 12.75 34.39 -9.11
C THR A 311 12.66 35.25 -10.36
N ALA A 312 12.26 36.47 -10.19
CA ALA A 312 12.28 37.45 -11.28
C ALA A 312 13.72 37.81 -11.66
N ALA A 313 13.92 38.24 -12.90
CA ALA A 313 15.15 38.89 -13.34
C ALA A 313 15.43 40.14 -12.50
N SER A 314 16.73 40.40 -12.23
CA SER A 314 17.19 41.45 -11.32
C SER A 314 18.44 42.16 -11.85
N THR A 315 18.98 43.09 -11.07
CA THR A 315 20.26 43.77 -11.33
C THR A 315 21.45 42.83 -11.43
N THR A 316 21.35 41.58 -11.00
CA THR A 316 22.42 40.58 -11.15
C THR A 316 22.28 39.75 -12.43
N GLY A 317 21.16 39.89 -13.17
CA GLY A 317 20.90 39.16 -14.41
C GLY A 317 19.64 38.29 -14.38
N GLY A 318 19.72 37.11 -14.91
CA GLY A 318 18.60 36.14 -14.98
C GLY A 318 18.12 35.68 -13.62
N GLY A 319 16.79 35.45 -13.50
CA GLY A 319 16.16 34.93 -12.30
C GLY A 319 16.54 33.46 -12.05
N ASN A 320 16.73 33.11 -10.81
CA ASN A 320 17.00 31.69 -10.43
C ASN A 320 15.77 30.82 -10.54
N GLY A 321 15.98 29.56 -10.89
CA GLY A 321 14.93 28.54 -10.85
C GLY A 321 14.46 28.23 -9.43
N GLY A 322 13.16 27.95 -9.29
CA GLY A 322 12.56 27.55 -8.02
C GLY A 322 13.13 26.21 -7.54
N ALA A 323 13.20 26.04 -6.23
CA ALA A 323 13.73 24.83 -5.62
C ALA A 323 12.86 23.59 -5.88
N GLY A 324 13.49 22.44 -5.98
CA GLY A 324 12.85 21.13 -5.99
C GLY A 324 12.56 20.59 -4.60
N THR A 325 11.88 19.46 -4.54
CA THR A 325 11.45 18.79 -3.30
C THR A 325 12.34 17.58 -3.01
N ALA A 326 12.81 17.49 -1.75
CA ALA A 326 13.54 16.33 -1.25
C ALA A 326 12.57 15.21 -0.88
N SER A 327 12.92 13.96 -1.19
CA SER A 327 12.15 12.77 -0.85
C SER A 327 13.08 11.64 -0.47
N THR A 328 12.65 10.83 0.50
CA THR A 328 13.34 9.61 0.98
C THR A 328 12.75 8.33 0.41
N ILE A 329 11.77 8.42 -0.49
CA ILE A 329 11.05 7.24 -1.03
C ILE A 329 11.98 6.21 -1.70
N SER A 330 13.14 6.61 -2.15
CA SER A 330 14.17 5.73 -2.75
C SER A 330 15.12 5.08 -1.74
N GLY A 331 14.85 5.22 -0.42
CA GLY A 331 15.74 4.77 0.65
C GLY A 331 16.82 5.79 1.05
N THR A 332 17.09 6.77 0.21
CA THR A 332 18.01 7.88 0.48
C THR A 332 17.36 9.21 0.10
N THR A 333 17.79 10.31 0.73
CA THR A 333 17.27 11.63 0.40
C THR A 333 17.75 12.08 -0.96
N VAL A 334 16.82 12.31 -1.90
CA VAL A 334 17.11 12.83 -3.24
C VAL A 334 16.17 13.99 -3.53
N THR A 335 16.75 15.15 -3.90
CA THR A 335 15.98 16.33 -4.34
C THR A 335 15.71 16.23 -5.84
N ARG A 336 14.47 16.51 -6.29
CA ARG A 336 14.03 16.45 -7.69
C ARG A 336 13.12 17.63 -8.03
N ALA A 337 12.88 17.83 -9.30
CA ALA A 337 11.92 18.81 -9.85
C ALA A 337 12.28 20.26 -9.50
N GLY A 338 13.53 20.66 -9.69
CA GLY A 338 13.97 22.06 -9.67
C GLY A 338 13.62 22.78 -10.97
N GLY A 339 13.29 24.07 -10.92
CA GLY A 339 13.05 24.93 -12.09
C GLY A 339 14.34 25.32 -12.79
N GLY A 340 14.30 25.68 -14.07
CA GLY A 340 15.44 26.22 -14.81
C GLY A 340 15.73 27.70 -14.51
N GLY A 341 16.97 28.12 -14.58
CA GLY A 341 17.37 29.54 -14.48
C GLY A 341 17.03 30.32 -15.74
N GLY A 342 16.74 31.63 -15.63
CA GLY A 342 16.57 32.55 -16.75
C GLY A 342 17.90 32.97 -17.41
N GLY A 343 17.88 33.17 -18.71
CA GLY A 343 19.06 33.64 -19.46
C GLY A 343 19.29 35.15 -19.34
N ALA A 344 20.56 35.59 -19.55
CA ALA A 344 20.96 36.98 -19.56
C ALA A 344 21.43 37.43 -20.95
N HIS A 345 21.17 38.68 -21.35
CA HIS A 345 21.57 39.18 -22.66
C HIS A 345 22.38 40.50 -22.60
N SER A 346 22.58 41.09 -21.48
CA SER A 346 23.27 42.37 -21.35
C SER A 346 24.70 42.17 -20.81
N GLY A 347 25.66 42.85 -21.44
CA GLY A 347 27.03 42.91 -20.90
C GLY A 347 27.11 43.59 -19.53
N SER A 348 26.11 44.42 -19.17
CA SER A 348 25.98 45.04 -17.85
C SER A 348 25.39 44.11 -16.81
N TYR A 349 24.63 43.09 -17.24
CA TYR A 349 23.96 42.09 -16.40
C TYR A 349 24.21 40.68 -16.99
N PRO A 350 25.48 40.24 -16.99
CA PRO A 350 25.88 39.12 -17.85
C PRO A 350 25.58 37.72 -17.32
N THR A 351 25.07 37.63 -16.09
CA THR A 351 24.96 36.33 -15.40
C THR A 351 23.54 35.74 -15.60
N GLY A 352 23.47 34.52 -16.13
CA GLY A 352 22.24 33.74 -16.12
C GLY A 352 21.91 33.29 -14.70
N GLY A 353 20.60 33.09 -14.44
CA GLY A 353 20.10 32.56 -13.19
C GLY A 353 20.58 31.13 -12.96
N THR A 354 20.80 30.75 -11.71
CA THR A 354 21.12 29.37 -11.35
C THR A 354 19.84 28.50 -11.45
N GLY A 355 20.01 27.26 -11.88
CA GLY A 355 18.94 26.28 -11.82
C GLY A 355 18.57 25.94 -10.37
N GLY A 356 17.28 25.64 -10.14
CA GLY A 356 16.78 25.22 -8.84
C GLY A 356 17.41 23.88 -8.39
N THR A 357 17.57 23.73 -7.09
CA THR A 357 18.05 22.45 -6.53
C THR A 357 17.15 21.30 -6.99
N GLY A 358 17.73 20.13 -7.23
CA GLY A 358 17.00 18.98 -7.75
C GLY A 358 17.10 18.78 -9.25
N GLY A 359 18.10 19.39 -9.90
CA GLY A 359 18.47 19.11 -11.29
C GLY A 359 18.09 20.20 -12.31
N GLY A 360 17.61 21.35 -11.87
CA GLY A 360 17.31 22.49 -12.75
C GLY A 360 18.56 22.95 -13.51
N ALA A 361 18.42 23.27 -14.79
CA ALA A 361 19.52 23.78 -15.61
C ALA A 361 19.78 25.26 -15.34
N ASN A 362 21.01 25.70 -15.36
CA ASN A 362 21.35 27.12 -15.29
C ASN A 362 20.94 27.82 -16.59
N GLY A 363 20.48 29.05 -16.46
CA GLY A 363 20.31 29.97 -17.58
C GLY A 363 21.64 30.34 -18.20
N GLY A 364 21.63 30.66 -19.50
CA GLY A 364 22.81 31.06 -20.21
C GLY A 364 23.36 32.41 -19.72
N ASN A 365 24.65 32.46 -19.48
CA ASN A 365 25.35 33.75 -19.30
C ASN A 365 25.51 34.43 -20.66
N TYR A 366 25.71 35.75 -20.66
CA TYR A 366 25.93 36.50 -21.89
C TYR A 366 27.01 35.88 -22.75
N GLY A 367 26.63 35.44 -23.96
CA GLY A 367 27.55 34.80 -24.92
C GLY A 367 27.87 33.32 -24.65
N THR A 368 27.16 32.65 -23.74
CA THR A 368 27.35 31.21 -23.47
C THR A 368 26.06 30.43 -23.63
N GLN A 369 26.20 29.17 -24.03
CA GLN A 369 25.04 28.27 -24.14
C GLN A 369 24.67 27.63 -22.80
N THR A 370 23.40 27.22 -22.70
CA THR A 370 22.85 26.49 -21.55
C THR A 370 23.18 25.01 -21.63
N VAL A 371 23.22 24.34 -20.49
CA VAL A 371 23.32 22.87 -20.37
C VAL A 371 21.95 22.31 -20.07
N ALA A 372 21.62 21.12 -20.58
CA ALA A 372 20.33 20.47 -20.33
C ALA A 372 20.10 20.21 -18.84
N ALA A 373 18.84 20.21 -18.42
CA ALA A 373 18.45 19.78 -17.10
C ALA A 373 18.78 18.30 -16.87
N THR A 374 18.96 17.93 -15.59
CA THR A 374 19.22 16.53 -15.22
C THR A 374 18.07 15.64 -15.61
N ILE A 375 18.34 14.59 -16.36
CA ILE A 375 17.33 13.57 -16.75
C ILE A 375 16.79 12.82 -15.53
N ASN A 376 15.58 12.28 -15.63
CA ASN A 376 14.91 11.47 -14.58
C ASN A 376 14.70 12.23 -13.25
N THR A 377 14.60 13.56 -13.35
CA THR A 377 14.33 14.44 -12.22
C THR A 377 13.09 15.31 -12.41
N GLY A 378 12.58 15.40 -13.65
CA GLY A 378 11.48 16.29 -14.00
C GLY A 378 11.85 17.78 -13.93
N SER A 379 13.12 18.12 -14.00
CA SER A 379 13.59 19.50 -13.76
C SER A 379 13.52 20.36 -15.02
N GLY A 380 13.36 21.67 -14.84
CA GLY A 380 13.23 22.63 -15.92
C GLY A 380 14.55 22.97 -16.62
N GLY A 381 14.49 23.22 -17.93
CA GLY A 381 15.60 23.67 -18.76
C GLY A 381 15.96 25.14 -18.56
N GLY A 382 17.23 25.53 -18.73
CA GLY A 382 17.67 26.92 -18.61
C GLY A 382 17.31 27.77 -19.83
N GLY A 383 16.95 29.01 -19.61
CA GLY A 383 16.66 29.98 -20.64
C GLY A 383 17.89 30.37 -21.47
N GLY A 384 17.74 30.48 -22.79
CA GLY A 384 18.78 30.91 -23.70
C GLY A 384 19.29 32.33 -23.42
N SER A 385 20.57 32.52 -23.72
CA SER A 385 21.23 33.84 -23.73
C SER A 385 21.86 34.07 -25.08
N GLY A 386 21.80 35.28 -25.60
CA GLY A 386 22.40 35.56 -26.87
C GLY A 386 23.26 36.80 -26.82
N ARG A 387 24.25 36.82 -27.72
CA ARG A 387 25.00 37.99 -28.12
C ARG A 387 24.64 38.28 -29.57
N SER A 388 24.37 39.54 -29.91
CA SER A 388 24.16 39.93 -31.31
C SER A 388 25.31 39.37 -32.20
N GLY A 389 24.93 38.57 -33.19
CA GLY A 389 25.90 37.99 -34.15
C GLY A 389 26.52 36.64 -33.77
N ILE A 390 26.11 35.98 -32.68
CA ILE A 390 26.50 34.62 -32.36
C ILE A 390 25.28 33.70 -32.53
N ASP A 391 25.38 32.81 -33.53
CA ASP A 391 24.44 31.69 -33.70
C ASP A 391 24.39 30.84 -32.42
N GLY A 392 23.20 30.61 -31.88
CA GLY A 392 23.05 29.57 -30.90
C GLY A 392 22.53 29.95 -29.52
N ALA A 393 21.78 31.05 -29.38
CA ALA A 393 21.04 31.33 -28.15
C ALA A 393 19.87 30.32 -27.97
N THR A 394 20.20 29.05 -27.79
CA THR A 394 19.22 28.01 -27.55
C THR A 394 18.92 27.88 -26.06
N GLY A 395 17.65 27.74 -25.73
CA GLY A 395 17.26 27.24 -24.40
C GLY A 395 17.61 25.75 -24.28
N SER A 396 17.83 25.28 -23.07
CA SER A 396 18.12 23.89 -22.87
C SER A 396 16.85 23.03 -22.67
N ASN A 397 17.02 21.75 -22.97
CA ASN A 397 15.95 20.77 -22.74
C ASN A 397 15.61 20.62 -21.25
N GLY A 398 14.35 20.34 -20.96
CA GLY A 398 13.93 19.86 -19.65
C GLY A 398 14.35 18.43 -19.38
N GLY A 399 14.43 18.03 -18.12
CA GLY A 399 14.68 16.66 -17.70
C GLY A 399 13.44 15.77 -17.83
N SER A 400 13.61 14.50 -18.20
CA SER A 400 12.51 13.52 -18.20
C SER A 400 11.94 13.31 -16.81
N GLY A 401 10.68 12.86 -16.74
CA GLY A 401 10.00 12.47 -15.52
C GLY A 401 10.54 11.19 -14.90
N VAL A 402 9.99 10.82 -13.76
CA VAL A 402 10.30 9.60 -13.02
C VAL A 402 9.10 9.17 -12.21
N VAL A 403 8.88 7.86 -12.07
CA VAL A 403 7.94 7.28 -11.10
C VAL A 403 8.71 6.38 -10.15
N ILE A 404 8.44 6.50 -8.85
CA ILE A 404 8.97 5.59 -7.83
C ILE A 404 7.79 5.00 -7.08
N LEU A 405 7.76 3.66 -7.02
CA LEU A 405 6.79 2.91 -6.21
C LEU A 405 7.56 2.19 -5.10
N ARG A 406 7.08 2.33 -3.87
CA ARG A 406 7.68 1.68 -2.70
C ARG A 406 6.61 0.87 -1.98
N TYR A 407 6.88 -0.41 -1.72
CA TYR A 407 5.92 -1.29 -1.06
C TYR A 407 6.63 -2.35 -0.21
N ARG A 408 5.93 -2.81 0.84
CA ARG A 408 6.45 -3.82 1.74
C ARG A 408 6.43 -5.20 1.08
N PHE A 409 7.55 -5.96 1.20
CA PHE A 409 7.70 -7.29 0.61
C PHE A 409 8.17 -8.35 1.63
N GLN A 410 8.52 -7.98 2.86
CA GLN A 410 8.86 -8.85 3.99
C GLN A 410 8.64 -8.17 5.34
#